data_fcddb8c7e314d4087171d16b98954bb2
#
_entry.id   fcddb8c7e314d4087171d16b98954bb2
#
_cell.length_a   1.000
_cell.length_b   1.000
_cell.length_c   1.000
_cell.angle_alpha   90.00
_cell.angle_beta   90.00
_cell.angle_gamma   90.00
#
_symmetry.space_group_name_H-M   'P 1'
#
loop_
_entity.id
_entity.type
_entity.pdbx_description
1 polymer ?
#
loop_
_entity_poly.entity_id
_entity_poly.type
_entity_poly.pdbx_seq_one_letter_code
_entity_poly.pdbx_strand_id
1 'polypeptide(L)'
;MNSQFRVPLPGTDLDYFDAEAAVNALTPNAYARLPYTAKVLAENLVRRCEPEALDAALGQLVERKRDLDFPWFPARVVCHDILGQTALVDLAGLRDAIAAKGGDPAEVNPVVPTQLIVDHSLAVEHAGFEKDCLLYTSDAADEYSR
;
A
#
# COMPACT_ATOMS: atom_id res chain seq x y z
N MET A 1 3.86 -15.02 -1.21
CA MET A 1 4.54 -14.32 -2.32
C MET A 1 4.87 -15.32 -3.41
N ASN A 2 4.43 -15.04 -4.61
CA ASN A 2 4.62 -15.92 -5.75
C ASN A 2 6.08 -15.82 -6.24
N SER A 3 6.89 -16.85 -5.98
CA SER A 3 8.30 -16.84 -6.37
C SER A 3 8.53 -17.13 -7.86
N GLN A 4 7.53 -17.67 -8.54
CA GLN A 4 7.64 -18.15 -9.93
C GLN A 4 7.98 -17.02 -10.94
N PHE A 5 7.48 -15.82 -10.70
CA PHE A 5 7.70 -14.66 -11.59
C PHE A 5 8.60 -13.60 -10.97
N ARG A 6 9.33 -13.94 -9.91
CA ARG A 6 10.32 -13.05 -9.30
C ARG A 6 11.65 -13.23 -10.03
N VAL A 7 12.13 -12.19 -10.66
CA VAL A 7 13.35 -12.21 -11.48
C VAL A 7 14.31 -11.10 -11.07
N PRO A 8 15.63 -11.31 -11.17
CA PRO A 8 16.62 -10.28 -10.88
C PRO A 8 16.50 -9.10 -11.83
N LEU A 9 16.60 -7.88 -11.28
CA LEU A 9 16.68 -6.67 -12.08
C LEU A 9 18.13 -6.46 -12.55
N PRO A 10 18.40 -6.51 -13.87
CA PRO A 10 19.77 -6.44 -14.40
C PRO A 10 20.51 -5.21 -13.92
N GLY A 11 21.76 -5.42 -13.47
CA GLY A 11 22.64 -4.33 -13.01
C GLY A 11 22.38 -3.83 -11.59
N THR A 12 21.54 -4.53 -10.82
CA THR A 12 21.24 -4.20 -9.41
C THR A 12 21.17 -5.46 -8.55
N ASP A 13 21.16 -5.29 -7.22
CA ASP A 13 20.92 -6.36 -6.24
C ASP A 13 19.41 -6.51 -5.93
N LEU A 14 18.54 -5.97 -6.78
CA LEU A 14 17.09 -5.98 -6.60
C LEU A 14 16.43 -7.01 -7.51
N ASP A 15 15.26 -7.47 -7.07
CA ASP A 15 14.36 -8.30 -7.88
C ASP A 15 13.09 -7.50 -8.23
N TYR A 16 12.46 -7.88 -9.34
CA TYR A 16 11.13 -7.41 -9.69
C TYR A 16 10.19 -8.58 -9.98
N PHE A 17 8.90 -8.31 -10.06
CA PHE A 17 7.89 -9.30 -10.44
C PHE A 17 7.51 -9.09 -11.90
N ASP A 18 7.76 -10.09 -12.73
CA ASP A 18 7.52 -10.06 -14.16
C ASP A 18 6.04 -10.32 -14.47
N ALA A 19 5.25 -9.26 -14.39
CA ALA A 19 3.83 -9.30 -14.72
C ALA A 19 3.57 -9.58 -16.21
N GLU A 20 4.49 -9.20 -17.09
CA GLU A 20 4.38 -9.49 -18.53
C GLU A 20 4.49 -10.99 -18.78
N ALA A 21 5.49 -11.64 -18.21
CA ALA A 21 5.66 -13.08 -18.33
C ALA A 21 4.44 -13.83 -17.77
N ALA A 22 3.92 -13.41 -16.61
CA ALA A 22 2.75 -14.03 -15.98
C ALA A 22 1.49 -13.93 -16.85
N VAL A 23 1.18 -12.75 -17.36
CA VAL A 23 -0.01 -12.53 -18.20
C VAL A 23 0.14 -13.26 -19.54
N ASN A 24 1.31 -13.20 -20.16
CA ASN A 24 1.55 -13.85 -21.46
C ASN A 24 1.62 -15.38 -21.37
N ALA A 25 1.90 -15.94 -20.19
CA ALA A 25 1.80 -17.38 -19.96
C ALA A 25 0.34 -17.88 -20.04
N LEU A 26 -0.62 -17.07 -19.61
CA LEU A 26 -2.05 -17.38 -19.72
C LEU A 26 -2.59 -17.14 -21.13
N THR A 27 -2.25 -15.99 -21.69
CA THR A 27 -2.74 -15.58 -23.03
C THR A 27 -1.62 -14.89 -23.79
N PRO A 28 -1.08 -15.50 -24.83
CA PRO A 28 0.04 -14.92 -25.61
C PRO A 28 -0.22 -13.50 -26.09
N ASN A 29 0.74 -12.62 -25.89
CA ASN A 29 0.70 -11.20 -26.26
C ASN A 29 -0.46 -10.39 -25.61
N ALA A 30 -1.06 -10.88 -24.54
CA ALA A 30 -2.15 -10.18 -23.86
C ALA A 30 -1.65 -8.94 -23.12
N TYR A 31 -0.48 -9.01 -22.46
CA TYR A 31 0.06 -7.91 -21.65
C TYR A 31 0.24 -6.61 -22.47
N ALA A 32 0.71 -6.69 -23.68
CA ALA A 32 0.89 -5.51 -24.55
C ALA A 32 -0.43 -4.77 -24.82
N ARG A 33 -1.57 -5.49 -24.79
CA ARG A 33 -2.91 -4.95 -25.06
C ARG A 33 -3.62 -4.44 -23.81
N LEU A 34 -3.07 -4.70 -22.62
CA LEU A 34 -3.64 -4.21 -21.37
C LEU A 34 -3.45 -2.70 -21.23
N PRO A 35 -4.46 -1.97 -20.73
CA PRO A 35 -4.28 -0.60 -20.28
C PRO A 35 -3.30 -0.53 -19.11
N TYR A 36 -2.65 0.61 -18.89
CA TYR A 36 -1.66 0.76 -17.81
C TYR A 36 -2.21 0.41 -16.43
N THR A 37 -3.45 0.78 -16.14
CA THR A 37 -4.11 0.42 -14.89
C THR A 37 -4.17 -1.09 -14.68
N ALA A 38 -4.53 -1.86 -15.70
CA ALA A 38 -4.55 -3.31 -15.63
C ALA A 38 -3.15 -3.92 -15.50
N LYS A 39 -2.11 -3.29 -16.08
CA LYS A 39 -0.71 -3.71 -15.89
C LYS A 39 -0.26 -3.53 -14.44
N VAL A 40 -0.64 -2.43 -13.79
CA VAL A 40 -0.37 -2.20 -12.35
C VAL A 40 -1.10 -3.22 -11.49
N LEU A 41 -2.37 -3.52 -11.80
CA LEU A 41 -3.13 -4.56 -11.11
C LEU A 41 -2.52 -5.95 -11.31
N ALA A 42 -2.09 -6.28 -12.52
CA ALA A 42 -1.41 -7.54 -12.81
C ALA A 42 -0.13 -7.70 -11.99
N GLU A 43 0.69 -6.65 -11.88
CA GLU A 43 1.90 -6.68 -11.05
C GLU A 43 1.57 -6.90 -9.57
N ASN A 44 0.53 -6.24 -9.07
CA ASN A 44 0.06 -6.42 -7.71
C ASN A 44 -0.36 -7.87 -7.44
N LEU A 45 -1.12 -8.48 -8.35
CA LEU A 45 -1.53 -9.88 -8.25
C LEU A 45 -0.32 -10.84 -8.26
N VAL A 46 0.59 -10.67 -9.21
CA VAL A 46 1.80 -11.50 -9.31
C VAL A 46 2.64 -11.43 -8.05
N ARG A 47 2.70 -10.26 -7.42
CA ARG A 47 3.45 -10.02 -6.19
C ARG A 47 2.78 -10.59 -4.94
N ARG A 48 1.46 -10.48 -4.81
CA ARG A 48 0.75 -10.62 -3.55
C ARG A 48 -0.34 -11.69 -3.52
N CYS A 49 -0.91 -12.05 -4.68
CA CYS A 49 -1.99 -13.02 -4.74
C CYS A 49 -1.50 -14.43 -4.35
N GLU A 50 -2.37 -15.20 -3.75
CA GLU A 50 -2.09 -16.62 -3.51
C GLU A 50 -1.95 -17.37 -4.84
N PRO A 51 -1.00 -18.31 -4.94
CA PRO A 51 -0.70 -19.00 -6.20
C PRO A 51 -1.93 -19.65 -6.85
N GLU A 52 -2.81 -20.22 -6.05
CA GLU A 52 -4.01 -20.93 -6.51
C GLU A 52 -5.06 -20.01 -7.14
N ALA A 53 -5.09 -18.73 -6.75
CA ALA A 53 -6.04 -17.74 -7.24
C ALA A 53 -5.46 -16.88 -8.37
N LEU A 54 -4.14 -16.91 -8.61
CA LEU A 54 -3.45 -16.00 -9.50
C LEU A 54 -3.97 -16.08 -10.94
N ASP A 55 -4.06 -17.28 -11.49
CA ASP A 55 -4.45 -17.48 -12.89
C ASP A 55 -5.89 -16.99 -13.15
N ALA A 56 -6.81 -17.28 -12.22
CA ALA A 56 -8.19 -16.80 -12.31
C ALA A 56 -8.27 -15.27 -12.22
N ALA A 57 -7.51 -14.66 -11.32
CA ALA A 57 -7.47 -13.22 -11.14
C ALA A 57 -6.83 -12.48 -12.34
N LEU A 58 -5.73 -13.00 -12.89
CA LEU A 58 -5.13 -12.47 -14.12
C LEU A 58 -6.05 -12.66 -15.33
N GLY A 59 -6.75 -13.79 -15.42
CA GLY A 59 -7.74 -14.06 -16.45
C GLY A 59 -8.84 -13.01 -16.48
N GLN A 60 -9.34 -12.57 -15.32
CA GLN A 60 -10.33 -11.49 -15.22
C GLN A 60 -9.82 -10.17 -15.85
N LEU A 61 -8.56 -9.83 -15.59
CA LEU A 61 -7.95 -8.63 -16.19
C LEU A 61 -7.86 -8.71 -17.71
N VAL A 62 -7.41 -9.85 -18.22
CA VAL A 62 -7.23 -10.08 -19.67
C VAL A 62 -8.58 -10.06 -20.38
N GLU A 63 -9.58 -10.73 -19.83
CA GLU A 63 -10.93 -10.86 -20.39
C GLU A 63 -11.84 -9.69 -20.03
N ARG A 64 -11.37 -8.75 -19.18
CA ARG A 64 -12.14 -7.61 -18.66
C ARG A 64 -13.44 -8.02 -17.96
N LYS A 65 -13.45 -9.17 -17.34
CA LYS A 65 -14.55 -9.65 -16.51
C LYS A 65 -14.58 -8.92 -15.17
N ARG A 66 -15.78 -8.76 -14.60
CA ARG A 66 -16.01 -8.06 -13.32
C ARG A 66 -17.04 -8.77 -12.46
N ASP A 67 -17.18 -10.06 -12.63
CA ASP A 67 -18.20 -10.92 -12.04
C ASP A 67 -17.68 -11.73 -10.84
N LEU A 68 -16.36 -11.67 -10.58
CA LEU A 68 -15.74 -12.32 -9.45
C LEU A 68 -15.01 -11.30 -8.58
N ASP A 69 -14.81 -11.64 -7.31
CA ASP A 69 -14.01 -10.86 -6.40
C ASP A 69 -12.58 -10.76 -6.91
N PHE A 70 -12.02 -9.57 -6.82
CA PHE A 70 -10.67 -9.28 -7.26
C PHE A 70 -9.75 -9.13 -6.04
N PRO A 71 -8.76 -10.00 -5.83
CA PRO A 71 -7.86 -9.93 -4.68
C PRO A 71 -6.86 -8.77 -4.85
N TRP A 72 -7.24 -7.61 -4.33
CA TRP A 72 -6.41 -6.41 -4.33
C TRP A 72 -5.64 -6.29 -3.02
N PHE A 73 -4.33 -6.09 -3.11
CA PHE A 73 -3.43 -5.95 -1.96
C PHE A 73 -2.72 -4.59 -2.01
N PRO A 74 -3.28 -3.53 -1.44
CA PRO A 74 -2.63 -2.23 -1.42
C PRO A 74 -1.31 -2.30 -0.64
N ALA A 75 -0.28 -1.60 -1.12
CA ALA A 75 1.00 -1.54 -0.45
C ALA A 75 0.95 -0.58 0.76
N ARG A 76 0.11 0.44 0.67
CA ARG A 76 -0.11 1.45 1.72
C ARG A 76 -1.42 2.19 1.49
N VAL A 77 -1.95 2.75 2.56
CA VAL A 77 -3.05 3.72 2.53
C VAL A 77 -2.47 5.10 2.80
N VAL A 78 -2.83 6.07 2.00
CA VAL A 78 -2.45 7.46 2.19
C VAL A 78 -3.71 8.25 2.52
N CYS A 79 -3.71 8.90 3.67
CA CYS A 79 -4.77 9.78 4.13
C CYS A 79 -4.23 11.21 4.23
N HIS A 80 -4.98 12.20 3.78
CA HIS A 80 -4.66 13.57 4.14
C HIS A 80 -5.11 13.86 5.57
N ASP A 81 -4.51 14.85 6.23
CA ASP A 81 -4.69 15.11 7.65
C ASP A 81 -6.10 15.57 8.03
N ILE A 82 -6.78 16.35 7.19
CA ILE A 82 -8.11 16.89 7.50
C ILE A 82 -9.16 15.80 7.64
N LEU A 83 -9.25 14.85 6.68
CA LEU A 83 -10.22 13.76 6.72
C LEU A 83 -9.65 12.46 7.31
N GLY A 84 -8.34 12.33 7.41
CA GLY A 84 -7.68 11.17 8.00
C GLY A 84 -7.69 11.15 9.53
N GLN A 85 -7.96 12.28 10.18
CA GLN A 85 -8.01 12.38 11.64
C GLN A 85 -9.01 11.43 12.27
N THR A 86 -10.19 11.24 11.69
CA THR A 86 -11.21 10.31 12.21
C THR A 86 -10.68 8.88 12.32
N ALA A 87 -9.93 8.40 11.33
CA ALA A 87 -9.33 7.07 11.38
C ALA A 87 -8.28 6.94 12.50
N LEU A 88 -7.50 8.00 12.75
CA LEU A 88 -6.53 8.02 13.85
C LEU A 88 -7.21 8.03 15.21
N VAL A 89 -8.28 8.82 15.37
CA VAL A 89 -9.08 8.86 16.63
C VAL A 89 -9.71 7.51 16.90
N ASP A 90 -10.26 6.84 15.90
CA ASP A 90 -10.85 5.52 16.04
C ASP A 90 -9.80 4.47 16.45
N LEU A 91 -8.61 4.50 15.85
CA LEU A 91 -7.51 3.61 16.23
C LEU A 91 -7.03 3.88 17.67
N ALA A 92 -6.94 5.15 18.07
CA ALA A 92 -6.58 5.52 19.45
C ALA A 92 -7.64 5.01 20.44
N GLY A 93 -8.92 5.22 20.15
CA GLY A 93 -10.02 4.72 20.98
C GLY A 93 -10.05 3.19 21.08
N LEU A 94 -9.73 2.49 20.00
CA LEU A 94 -9.60 1.02 20.03
C LEU A 94 -8.44 0.57 20.92
N ARG A 95 -7.29 1.25 20.87
CA ARG A 95 -6.15 0.98 21.75
C ARG A 95 -6.48 1.17 23.20
N ASP A 96 -7.16 2.27 23.54
CA ASP A 96 -7.63 2.53 24.90
C ASP A 96 -8.60 1.45 25.40
N ALA A 97 -9.54 1.04 24.54
CA ALA A 97 -10.50 -0.01 24.88
C ALA A 97 -9.83 -1.38 25.10
N ILE A 98 -8.81 -1.73 24.33
CA ILE A 98 -8.02 -2.97 24.50
C ILE A 98 -7.22 -2.90 25.81
N ALA A 99 -6.53 -1.77 26.07
CA ALA A 99 -5.78 -1.56 27.31
C ALA A 99 -6.69 -1.66 28.56
N ALA A 100 -7.87 -1.06 28.50
CA ALA A 100 -8.84 -1.13 29.60
C ALA A 100 -9.34 -2.56 29.90
N LYS A 101 -9.28 -3.46 28.91
CA LYS A 101 -9.59 -4.88 29.06
C LYS A 101 -8.38 -5.75 29.38
N GLY A 102 -7.20 -5.16 29.58
CA GLY A 102 -5.96 -5.87 29.91
C GLY A 102 -5.26 -6.51 28.70
N GLY A 103 -5.63 -6.16 27.48
CA GLY A 103 -4.95 -6.58 26.26
C GLY A 103 -3.80 -5.64 25.89
N ASP A 104 -2.99 -6.03 24.91
CA ASP A 104 -1.87 -5.22 24.42
C ASP A 104 -2.37 -4.23 23.36
N PRO A 105 -2.35 -2.90 23.60
CA PRO A 105 -2.75 -1.91 22.62
C PRO A 105 -1.83 -1.87 21.39
N ALA A 106 -0.60 -2.39 21.47
CA ALA A 106 0.32 -2.43 20.34
C ALA A 106 -0.13 -3.40 19.22
N GLU A 107 -1.01 -4.35 19.55
CA GLU A 107 -1.61 -5.24 18.54
C GLU A 107 -2.62 -4.54 17.63
N VAL A 108 -3.15 -3.39 18.07
CA VAL A 108 -4.12 -2.61 17.29
C VAL A 108 -3.38 -1.71 16.30
N ASN A 109 -3.18 -2.23 15.09
CA ASN A 109 -2.56 -1.51 14.00
C ASN A 109 -3.29 -1.83 12.68
N PRO A 110 -3.28 -0.92 11.71
CA PRO A 110 -3.75 -1.23 10.35
C PRO A 110 -2.94 -2.39 9.76
N VAL A 111 -3.63 -3.32 9.11
CA VAL A 111 -2.98 -4.44 8.39
C VAL A 111 -2.10 -3.93 7.25
N VAL A 112 -2.53 -2.84 6.62
CA VAL A 112 -1.76 -2.15 5.57
C VAL A 112 -1.14 -0.89 6.17
N PRO A 113 0.16 -0.62 5.94
CA PRO A 113 0.79 0.62 6.38
C PRO A 113 -0.03 1.84 5.98
N THR A 114 -0.38 2.66 6.95
CA THR A 114 -1.19 3.85 6.74
C THR A 114 -0.36 5.09 7.06
N GLN A 115 -0.35 6.05 6.14
CA GLN A 115 0.39 7.29 6.25
C GLN A 115 -0.58 8.46 6.27
N LEU A 116 -0.48 9.30 7.28
CA LEU A 116 -1.13 10.61 7.30
C LEU A 116 -0.20 11.63 6.65
N ILE A 117 -0.70 12.31 5.63
CA ILE A 117 0.04 13.32 4.89
C ILE A 117 -0.62 14.68 5.10
N VAL A 118 0.18 15.62 5.58
CA VAL A 118 -0.28 17.01 5.79
C VAL A 118 -0.53 17.66 4.43
N ASP A 119 -1.74 18.21 4.23
CA ASP A 119 -2.11 18.95 3.03
C ASP A 119 -2.56 20.39 3.30
N HIS A 120 -2.59 20.81 4.58
CA HIS A 120 -2.86 22.19 4.95
C HIS A 120 -1.60 23.08 4.81
N SER A 121 -1.79 24.39 4.81
CA SER A 121 -0.69 25.35 4.78
C SER A 121 0.14 25.26 6.05
N LEU A 122 1.46 25.23 5.91
CA LEU A 122 2.41 25.18 7.01
C LEU A 122 3.28 26.43 7.03
N ALA A 123 3.58 26.95 8.22
CA ALA A 123 4.67 27.89 8.39
C ALA A 123 5.98 27.09 8.42
N VAL A 124 6.83 27.30 7.41
CA VAL A 124 8.09 26.56 7.29
C VAL A 124 9.21 27.39 7.88
N GLU A 125 9.76 26.97 9.01
CA GLU A 125 10.96 27.56 9.61
C GLU A 125 12.24 26.87 9.08
N HIS A 126 12.19 25.57 8.89
CA HIS A 126 13.27 24.77 8.35
C HIS A 126 12.76 24.01 7.10
N ALA A 127 13.50 24.09 6.00
CA ALA A 127 13.18 23.42 4.74
C ALA A 127 14.28 22.47 4.32
N GLY A 128 13.92 21.41 3.60
CA GLY A 128 14.85 20.42 3.04
C GLY A 128 14.75 19.07 3.69
N PHE A 129 15.87 18.33 3.72
CA PHE A 129 15.93 16.95 4.25
C PHE A 129 16.48 16.87 5.68
N GLU A 130 16.56 18.00 6.38
CA GLU A 130 17.00 18.01 7.77
C GLU A 130 15.94 17.36 8.67
N LYS A 131 16.39 16.59 9.67
CA LYS A 131 15.46 15.86 10.57
C LYS A 131 14.50 16.80 11.31
N ASP A 132 14.93 18.01 11.57
CA ASP A 132 14.17 19.02 12.32
C ASP A 132 13.07 19.66 11.47
N CYS A 133 13.10 19.50 10.16
CA CYS A 133 12.10 20.03 9.24
C CYS A 133 10.69 19.53 9.55
N LEU A 134 10.54 18.30 10.02
CA LEU A 134 9.25 17.70 10.36
C LEU A 134 8.75 18.10 11.76
N LEU A 135 9.64 18.55 12.65
CA LEU A 135 9.30 18.89 14.03
C LEU A 135 8.69 20.30 14.17
N TYR A 136 9.05 21.23 13.27
CA TYR A 136 8.66 22.63 13.37
C TYR A 136 7.54 23.06 12.41
N THR A 137 7.04 22.14 11.57
CA THR A 137 6.07 22.50 10.52
C THR A 137 4.63 22.08 10.81
N SER A 138 4.35 21.52 11.98
CA SER A 138 3.00 21.05 12.36
C SER A 138 2.74 21.34 13.83
N ASP A 139 1.55 21.87 14.14
CA ASP A 139 1.10 22.10 15.54
C ASP A 139 1.14 20.83 16.40
N ALA A 140 1.04 19.65 15.78
CA ALA A 140 1.19 18.37 16.47
C ALA A 140 2.61 18.14 17.01
N ALA A 141 3.63 18.83 16.49
CA ALA A 141 4.99 18.75 16.99
C ALA A 141 5.17 19.51 18.31
N ASP A 142 4.39 20.56 18.55
CA ASP A 142 4.45 21.36 19.77
C ASP A 142 3.87 20.64 20.99
N GLU A 143 2.99 19.68 20.80
CA GLU A 143 2.42 18.86 21.88
C GLU A 143 3.36 17.77 22.39
N TYR A 144 4.35 17.36 21.59
CA TYR A 144 5.34 16.35 21.97
C TYR A 144 6.54 16.89 22.78
N SER A 145 6.70 18.19 22.85
CA SER A 145 7.81 18.84 23.55
C SER A 145 7.50 19.27 25.01
N ARG A 146 6.38 18.80 25.57
CA ARG A 146 6.00 19.06 26.99
C ARG A 146 6.01 17.81 27.85
#